data_83e62b345df41193b4ea02a09d26b0bf
#
_entry.id   83e62b345df41193b4ea02a09d26b0bf
#
_cell.length_a   1.000
_cell.length_b   1.000
_cell.length_c   1.000
_cell.angle_alpha   90.00
_cell.angle_beta   90.00
_cell.angle_gamma   90.00
#
_symmetry.space_group_name_H-M   'P 1'
#
loop_
_entity.id
_entity.type
_entity.pdbx_description
1 polymer ?
#
loop_
_entity_poly.entity_id
_entity_poly.type
_entity_poly.pdbx_seq_one_letter_code
_entity_poly.pdbx_strand_id
1 'polypeptide(L)'
;MTRKFLIPTENQEQRALVKWLSLHPLLKEYFYKNNNEGKRTEAQTWNLKLMGLRPGVSDLFIPYPSKTKLYAGLWLEVKRNMHYPPSARKSETWINQEIWIERMKGVGFDGHFCYGWEDGKRIIECYLSA
;
A
#
# COMPACT_ATOMS: atom_id res chain seq x y z
N MET A 1 -4.02 35.49 11.30
CA MET A 1 -4.08 34.09 11.73
C MET A 1 -3.84 33.18 10.53
N THR A 2 -2.71 32.53 10.50
CA THR A 2 -2.39 31.55 9.46
C THR A 2 -3.08 30.23 9.79
N ARG A 3 -4.00 29.80 8.93
CA ARG A 3 -4.56 28.45 9.03
C ARG A 3 -3.46 27.46 8.72
N LYS A 4 -3.15 26.58 9.68
CA LYS A 4 -2.31 25.41 9.42
C LYS A 4 -3.14 24.37 8.68
N PHE A 5 -2.79 24.09 7.44
CA PHE A 5 -3.35 22.96 6.72
C PHE A 5 -2.74 21.69 7.30
N LEU A 6 -3.56 20.83 7.88
CA LEU A 6 -3.13 19.54 8.36
C LEU A 6 -2.98 18.59 7.18
N ILE A 7 -1.83 17.96 7.09
CA ILE A 7 -1.59 16.89 6.11
C ILE A 7 -2.44 15.68 6.53
N PRO A 8 -3.24 15.10 5.64
CA PRO A 8 -4.03 13.91 5.96
C PRO A 8 -3.16 12.77 6.50
N THR A 9 -3.71 11.97 7.39
CA THR A 9 -3.05 10.77 7.91
C THR A 9 -2.99 9.67 6.85
N GLU A 10 -2.15 8.66 7.07
CA GLU A 10 -2.11 7.47 6.19
C GLU A 10 -3.49 6.81 6.09
N ASN A 11 -4.21 6.69 7.21
CA ASN A 11 -5.56 6.11 7.22
C ASN A 11 -6.55 6.94 6.39
N GLN A 12 -6.49 8.27 6.47
CA GLN A 12 -7.34 9.14 5.67
C GLN A 12 -7.03 9.00 4.18
N GLU A 13 -5.76 8.95 3.82
CA GLU A 13 -5.32 8.75 2.44
C GLU A 13 -5.76 7.38 1.91
N GLN A 14 -5.59 6.33 2.70
CA GLN A 14 -6.01 4.99 2.32
C GLN A 14 -7.53 4.90 2.14
N ARG A 15 -8.32 5.50 3.02
CA ARG A 15 -9.78 5.55 2.89
C ARG A 15 -10.21 6.25 1.61
N ALA A 16 -9.56 7.35 1.26
CA ALA A 16 -9.85 8.09 0.02
C ALA A 16 -9.54 7.25 -1.21
N LEU A 17 -8.41 6.54 -1.20
CA LEU A 17 -8.03 5.64 -2.30
C LEU A 17 -9.00 4.47 -2.43
N VAL A 18 -9.40 3.86 -1.33
CA VAL A 18 -10.37 2.76 -1.31
C VAL A 18 -11.72 3.22 -1.81
N LYS A 19 -12.16 4.44 -1.45
CA LYS A 19 -13.40 5.02 -1.97
C LYS A 19 -13.35 5.15 -3.49
N TRP A 20 -12.24 5.66 -4.02
CA TRP A 20 -12.04 5.76 -5.46
C TRP A 20 -12.04 4.39 -6.14
N LEU A 21 -11.31 3.40 -5.57
CA LEU A 21 -11.30 2.01 -6.08
C LEU A 21 -12.69 1.38 -6.07
N SER A 22 -13.47 1.62 -5.02
CA SER A 22 -14.83 1.07 -4.88
C SER A 22 -15.80 1.60 -5.93
N LEU A 23 -15.49 2.73 -6.55
CA LEU A 23 -16.27 3.33 -7.63
C LEU A 23 -15.66 3.05 -9.02
N HIS A 24 -14.48 2.42 -9.06
CA HIS A 24 -13.80 2.13 -10.32
C HIS A 24 -14.54 1.02 -11.09
N PRO A 25 -14.91 1.25 -12.35
CA PRO A 25 -15.74 0.29 -13.10
C PRO A 25 -15.08 -1.07 -13.30
N LEU A 26 -13.75 -1.12 -13.33
CA LEU A 26 -12.99 -2.35 -13.55
C LEU A 26 -12.51 -2.98 -12.24
N LEU A 27 -12.02 -2.17 -11.29
CA LEU A 27 -11.29 -2.65 -10.11
C LEU A 27 -12.14 -2.79 -8.85
N LYS A 28 -13.38 -2.35 -8.85
CA LYS A 28 -14.22 -2.30 -7.64
C LYS A 28 -14.37 -3.64 -6.90
N GLU A 29 -14.12 -4.75 -7.57
CA GLU A 29 -14.18 -6.09 -6.98
C GLU A 29 -12.82 -6.78 -6.91
N TYR A 30 -11.74 -6.06 -7.25
CA TYR A 30 -10.39 -6.63 -7.37
C TYR A 30 -9.36 -5.86 -6.53
N PHE A 31 -9.67 -5.65 -5.27
CA PHE A 31 -8.70 -5.13 -4.31
C PHE A 31 -9.06 -5.58 -2.91
N TYR A 32 -8.08 -5.65 -2.04
CA TYR A 32 -8.30 -5.86 -0.62
C TYR A 32 -7.18 -5.25 0.20
N LYS A 33 -7.49 -4.99 1.46
CA LYS A 33 -6.53 -4.49 2.44
C LYS A 33 -5.86 -5.66 3.15
N ASN A 34 -4.54 -5.57 3.34
CA ASN A 34 -3.81 -6.44 4.24
C ASN A 34 -3.95 -5.95 5.68
N ASN A 35 -4.23 -6.87 6.58
CA ASN A 35 -4.48 -6.52 7.98
C ASN A 35 -3.19 -6.62 8.80
N ASN A 36 -2.26 -5.70 8.58
CA ASN A 36 -1.00 -5.60 9.33
C ASN A 36 -1.06 -4.58 10.47
N GLU A 37 -2.21 -3.96 10.71
CA GLU A 37 -2.36 -2.84 11.63
C GLU A 37 -3.16 -3.24 12.87
N GLY A 38 -2.89 -2.53 13.95
CA GLY A 38 -3.61 -2.65 15.22
C GLY A 38 -2.68 -2.93 16.38
N LYS A 39 -3.07 -2.43 17.55
CA LYS A 39 -2.37 -2.72 18.80
C LYS A 39 -2.65 -4.15 19.19
N ARG A 40 -1.60 -4.93 19.37
CA ARG A 40 -1.67 -6.34 19.73
C ARG A 40 -0.76 -6.62 20.91
N THR A 41 -1.15 -7.59 21.72
CA THR A 41 -0.25 -8.16 22.73
C THR A 41 0.85 -8.97 22.03
N GLU A 42 1.94 -9.24 22.73
CA GLU A 42 3.01 -10.11 22.22
C GLU A 42 2.49 -11.51 21.87
N ALA A 43 1.58 -12.05 22.69
CA ALA A 43 0.96 -13.34 22.43
C ALA A 43 0.11 -13.35 21.16
N GLN A 44 -0.66 -12.29 20.92
CA GLN A 44 -1.46 -12.14 19.70
C GLN A 44 -0.56 -12.02 18.47
N THR A 45 0.50 -11.23 18.56
CA THR A 45 1.48 -11.07 17.47
C THR A 45 2.14 -12.40 17.14
N TRP A 46 2.57 -13.16 18.17
CA TRP A 46 3.19 -14.47 18.00
C TRP A 46 2.24 -15.44 17.29
N ASN A 47 0.98 -15.51 17.75
CA ASN A 47 -0.03 -16.37 17.14
C ASN A 47 -0.27 -16.02 15.66
N LEU A 48 -0.37 -14.73 15.35
CA LEU A 48 -0.54 -14.28 13.96
C LEU A 48 0.65 -14.63 13.08
N LYS A 49 1.88 -14.53 13.60
CA LYS A 49 3.09 -14.98 12.89
C LYS A 49 3.06 -16.46 12.61
N LEU A 50 2.61 -17.27 13.58
CA LEU A 50 2.45 -18.71 13.38
C LEU A 50 1.41 -19.04 12.31
N MET A 51 0.41 -18.17 12.13
CA MET A 51 -0.62 -18.29 11.10
C MET A 51 -0.19 -17.71 9.75
N GLY A 52 1.01 -17.18 9.66
CA GLY A 52 1.55 -16.67 8.40
C GLY A 52 1.55 -15.16 8.24
N LEU A 53 1.24 -14.40 9.30
CA LEU A 53 1.36 -12.95 9.23
C LEU A 53 2.82 -12.58 9.01
N ARG A 54 3.07 -11.70 8.05
CA ARG A 54 4.41 -11.25 7.68
C ARG A 54 4.52 -9.74 7.81
N PRO A 55 5.57 -9.22 8.49
CA PRO A 55 5.79 -7.78 8.56
C PRO A 55 6.15 -7.21 7.18
N GLY A 56 5.71 -5.98 6.93
CA GLY A 56 6.07 -5.25 5.72
C GLY A 56 5.21 -5.53 4.49
N VAL A 57 4.23 -6.44 4.58
CA VAL A 57 3.29 -6.64 3.47
C VAL A 57 2.53 -5.34 3.21
N SER A 58 2.45 -4.95 1.93
CA SER A 58 1.84 -3.68 1.53
C SER A 58 0.37 -3.58 1.94
N ASP A 59 -0.11 -2.35 2.17
CA ASP A 59 -1.46 -2.06 2.67
C ASP A 59 -2.57 -2.60 1.78
N LEU A 60 -2.41 -2.47 0.47
CA LEU A 60 -3.40 -2.87 -0.52
C LEU A 60 -2.78 -3.80 -1.56
N PHE A 61 -3.57 -4.77 -1.99
CA PHE A 61 -3.23 -5.61 -3.13
C PHE A 61 -4.37 -5.58 -4.16
N ILE A 62 -4.01 -5.41 -5.42
CA ILE A 62 -4.94 -5.42 -6.55
C ILE A 62 -4.61 -6.65 -7.41
N PRO A 63 -5.34 -7.77 -7.23
CA PRO A 63 -5.13 -9.01 -7.99
C PRO A 63 -5.76 -8.92 -9.39
N TYR A 64 -5.35 -7.93 -10.16
CA TYR A 64 -5.81 -7.69 -11.52
C TYR A 64 -4.61 -7.47 -12.44
N PRO A 65 -4.48 -8.17 -13.56
CA PRO A 65 -3.32 -8.04 -14.43
C PRO A 65 -3.28 -6.71 -15.15
N SER A 66 -2.07 -6.22 -15.45
CA SER A 66 -1.88 -5.07 -16.31
C SER A 66 -2.34 -5.37 -17.74
N LYS A 67 -2.53 -4.33 -18.56
CA LYS A 67 -3.10 -4.45 -19.92
C LYS A 67 -2.41 -5.52 -20.78
N THR A 68 -1.08 -5.53 -20.79
CA THR A 68 -0.30 -6.49 -21.57
C THR A 68 -0.01 -7.78 -20.80
N LYS A 69 -0.54 -7.91 -19.59
CA LYS A 69 -0.26 -9.00 -18.66
C LYS A 69 1.22 -9.10 -18.25
N LEU A 70 1.95 -7.98 -18.38
CA LEU A 70 3.31 -7.88 -17.90
C LEU A 70 3.40 -8.14 -16.39
N TYR A 71 2.38 -7.66 -15.65
CA TYR A 71 2.25 -7.86 -14.21
C TYR A 71 0.95 -8.57 -13.89
N ALA A 72 1.01 -9.49 -12.92
CA ALA A 72 -0.16 -10.27 -12.48
C ALA A 72 -1.02 -9.54 -11.43
N GLY A 73 -0.50 -8.50 -10.81
CA GLY A 73 -1.15 -7.72 -9.77
C GLY A 73 -0.28 -6.57 -9.31
N LEU A 74 -0.85 -5.70 -8.51
CA LEU A 74 -0.19 -4.49 -8.00
C LEU A 74 -0.26 -4.43 -6.48
N TRP A 75 0.89 -4.25 -5.84
CA TRP A 75 1.03 -4.01 -4.40
C TRP A 75 1.24 -2.52 -4.14
N LEU A 76 0.47 -1.94 -3.22
CA LEU A 76 0.57 -0.53 -2.86
C LEU A 76 0.74 -0.35 -1.36
N GLU A 77 1.80 0.36 -0.99
CA GLU A 77 2.03 0.84 0.38
C GLU A 77 1.65 2.31 0.44
N VAL A 78 0.65 2.65 1.27
CA VAL A 78 0.12 4.01 1.36
C VAL A 78 0.88 4.81 2.40
N LYS A 79 1.45 5.93 1.98
CA LYS A 79 2.14 6.91 2.83
C LYS A 79 1.41 8.25 2.78
N ARG A 80 1.68 9.10 3.77
CA ARG A 80 1.16 10.47 3.76
C ARG A 80 1.74 11.23 2.58
N ASN A 81 0.99 12.18 2.06
CA ASN A 81 1.47 13.10 1.02
C ASN A 81 2.35 14.18 1.67
N MET A 82 3.58 13.80 1.97
CA MET A 82 4.59 14.68 2.57
C MET A 82 5.99 14.23 2.18
N HIS A 83 6.96 15.11 2.36
CA HIS A 83 8.35 14.75 2.23
C HIS A 83 8.82 14.03 3.49
N TYR A 84 9.35 12.83 3.34
CA TYR A 84 9.89 12.04 4.45
C TYR A 84 11.38 12.29 4.59
N PRO A 85 11.88 12.59 5.80
CA PRO A 85 13.32 12.71 6.01
C PRO A 85 14.01 11.35 5.85
N PRO A 86 15.32 11.33 5.50
CA PRO A 86 16.05 10.07 5.33
C PRO A 86 15.97 9.13 6.55
N SER A 87 15.89 9.69 7.77
CA SER A 87 15.76 8.92 9.00
C SER A 87 14.50 8.05 9.06
N ALA A 88 13.38 8.51 8.47
CA ALA A 88 12.13 7.76 8.44
C ALA A 88 12.29 6.47 7.62
N ARG A 89 13.10 6.53 6.56
CA ARG A 89 13.35 5.40 5.65
C ARG A 89 14.32 4.36 6.22
N LYS A 90 14.93 4.65 7.36
CA LYS A 90 15.83 3.74 8.07
C LYS A 90 15.11 2.91 9.13
N SER A 91 13.82 3.15 9.37
CA SER A 91 13.04 2.36 10.32
C SER A 91 12.91 0.91 9.82
N GLU A 92 12.85 -0.01 10.77
CA GLU A 92 12.64 -1.44 10.46
C GLU A 92 11.36 -1.66 9.65
N THR A 93 10.29 -0.96 10.03
CA THR A 93 9.00 -1.02 9.32
C THR A 93 9.15 -0.62 7.86
N TRP A 94 9.79 0.52 7.59
CA TRP A 94 9.99 1.00 6.21
C TRP A 94 10.83 0.03 5.39
N ILE A 95 11.93 -0.45 5.97
CA ILE A 95 12.83 -1.41 5.31
C ILE A 95 12.08 -2.69 4.96
N ASN A 96 11.28 -3.23 5.88
CA ASN A 96 10.47 -4.42 5.62
C ASN A 96 9.46 -4.19 4.49
N GLN A 97 8.87 -3.01 4.40
CA GLN A 97 7.95 -2.65 3.32
C GLN A 97 8.66 -2.58 1.96
N GLU A 98 9.86 -2.02 1.90
CA GLU A 98 10.68 -2.00 0.68
C GLU A 98 11.07 -3.42 0.26
N ILE A 99 11.48 -4.25 1.20
CA ILE A 99 11.87 -5.65 0.93
C ILE A 99 10.68 -6.41 0.33
N TRP A 100 9.48 -6.24 0.88
CA TRP A 100 8.28 -6.88 0.36
C TRP A 100 8.01 -6.49 -1.09
N ILE A 101 8.03 -5.20 -1.39
CA ILE A 101 7.79 -4.70 -2.74
C ILE A 101 8.82 -5.26 -3.72
N GLU A 102 10.10 -5.27 -3.36
CA GLU A 102 11.15 -5.82 -4.23
C GLU A 102 10.97 -7.33 -4.47
N ARG A 103 10.56 -8.07 -3.45
CA ARG A 103 10.24 -9.51 -3.61
C ARG A 103 9.08 -9.73 -4.57
N MET A 104 8.02 -8.93 -4.46
CA MET A 104 6.84 -9.04 -5.32
C MET A 104 7.19 -8.69 -6.77
N LYS A 105 7.99 -7.65 -6.99
CA LYS A 105 8.51 -7.32 -8.33
C LYS A 105 9.32 -8.47 -8.93
N GLY A 106 10.08 -9.16 -8.11
CA GLY A 106 10.90 -10.29 -8.56
C GLY A 106 10.12 -11.51 -9.00
N VAL A 107 8.83 -11.59 -8.70
CA VAL A 107 7.99 -12.76 -9.01
C VAL A 107 6.77 -12.42 -9.88
N GLY A 108 6.82 -11.31 -10.61
CA GLY A 108 5.83 -11.01 -11.63
C GLY A 108 4.73 -10.03 -11.22
N PHE A 109 4.86 -9.38 -10.07
CA PHE A 109 3.97 -8.30 -9.65
C PHE A 109 4.63 -6.94 -9.84
N ASP A 110 3.83 -5.89 -9.89
CA ASP A 110 4.30 -4.53 -9.71
C ASP A 110 4.07 -4.12 -8.25
N GLY A 111 4.77 -3.11 -7.80
CA GLY A 111 4.63 -2.63 -6.42
C GLY A 111 5.23 -1.25 -6.26
N HIS A 112 4.56 -0.42 -5.46
CA HIS A 112 4.97 0.96 -5.24
C HIS A 112 4.58 1.45 -3.86
N PHE A 113 5.34 2.41 -3.35
CA PHE A 113 4.87 3.33 -2.33
C PHE A 113 4.07 4.41 -3.03
N CYS A 114 2.92 4.78 -2.49
CA CYS A 114 2.18 5.94 -2.97
C CYS A 114 2.08 6.98 -1.85
N TYR A 115 2.28 8.23 -2.20
CA TYR A 115 2.30 9.35 -1.28
C TYR A 115 1.01 10.16 -1.41
N GLY A 116 -0.02 9.70 -0.72
CA GLY A 116 -1.37 10.20 -0.82
C GLY A 116 -2.21 9.45 -1.85
N TRP A 117 -3.54 9.59 -1.73
CA TRP A 117 -4.46 8.82 -2.58
C TRP A 117 -4.41 9.21 -4.06
N GLU A 118 -4.13 10.50 -4.36
CA GLU A 118 -4.04 10.95 -5.75
C GLU A 118 -2.83 10.36 -6.46
N ASP A 119 -1.71 10.21 -5.75
CA ASP A 119 -0.54 9.50 -6.25
C ASP A 119 -0.86 8.01 -6.46
N GLY A 120 -1.58 7.40 -5.53
CA GLY A 120 -2.07 6.03 -5.67
C GLY A 120 -2.95 5.84 -6.90
N LYS A 121 -3.89 6.75 -7.12
CA LYS A 121 -4.74 6.77 -8.32
C LYS A 121 -3.89 6.83 -9.60
N ARG A 122 -2.92 7.73 -9.64
CA ARG A 122 -2.01 7.88 -10.79
C ARG A 122 -1.24 6.58 -11.06
N ILE A 123 -0.71 5.97 -10.02
CA ILE A 123 0.04 4.71 -10.12
C ILE A 123 -0.86 3.60 -10.67
N ILE A 124 -2.08 3.48 -10.16
CA ILE A 124 -3.04 2.46 -10.60
C ILE A 124 -3.41 2.66 -12.08
N GLU A 125 -3.68 3.90 -12.49
CA GLU A 125 -4.00 4.20 -13.87
C GLU A 125 -2.84 3.86 -14.82
N CYS A 126 -1.61 4.20 -14.43
CA CYS A 126 -0.40 3.83 -15.18
C CYS A 126 -0.24 2.29 -15.24
N TYR A 127 -0.47 1.61 -14.11
CA TYR A 127 -0.40 0.15 -14.04
C TYR A 127 -1.39 -0.51 -14.99
N LEU A 128 -2.63 -0.06 -15.02
CA LEU A 128 -3.67 -0.63 -15.89
C LEU A 128 -3.35 -0.46 -17.37
N SER A 129 -2.55 0.54 -17.72
CA SER A 129 -2.15 0.83 -19.11
C SER A 129 -0.87 0.11 -19.54
N ALA A 130 -0.19 -0.50 -18.62
CA ALA A 130 1.12 -1.13 -18.86
C ALA A 130 1.01 -2.50 -19.57
#